data_28d010a7cd5b708b94232033116e7a4b
#
_entry.id   28d010a7cd5b708b94232033116e7a4b
#
_cell.length_a   1.000
_cell.length_b   1.000
_cell.length_c   1.000
_cell.angle_alpha   90.00
_cell.angle_beta   90.00
_cell.angle_gamma   90.00
#
_symmetry.space_group_name_H-M   'P 1'
#
loop_
_entity.id
_entity.type
_entity.pdbx_description
1 polymer ?
#
loop_
_entity_poly.entity_id
_entity_poly.type
_entity_poly.pdbx_seq_one_letter_code
_entity_poly.pdbx_strand_id
1 'polypeptide(L)'
;MPAAPANRPVPRLGARRALRAATLGATLATVPLGCGTPGVRGVAGTAPAPNVLWTPPRDATAATQPAPPPALPPDLAERVAQLKLADVIDIALRNNTATSAAWADARAAAASYGAAKGQRYPTIAASGAVQTLKTVPSNTPFSVTRQFYSATLTGSWLLFDFGGRSGSIGEARAALLAADWTHNATLQNVVLAVEQAYFDYLGTKALLAAQQTTLAEAQTNLEAAEQRHKVGLATIADVLQERTALSQARLSLEATEGQLQTTRGALALSIGLPANVPYDIAVPSDTSLPLGVVEDVDTLIARAVRERPDLAAQRAQLEQARARVSVARSQALPSLSVGGNVGETSFYDTLSRSFGPFRHSYSATLTLSLPIFSGGSQFYNVRAASAAAEAAARRAQGFEQQVIYQVFNAYYALRTATQQVRTSADLLASATQSEQVALGRYKAGAGSLLDLLTAQAALASARAQAIGARFSWYIALAQLAHDAGILGLDGASPLHIKADTTGLNK
;
A
#
# COMPACT_ATOMS: atom_id res chain seq x y z
N MET A 1 -43.09 -71.03 60.45
CA MET A 1 -44.24 -70.09 60.34
C MET A 1 -43.83 -68.74 60.95
N PRO A 2 -43.94 -67.61 60.35
CA PRO A 2 -44.85 -67.22 59.21
C PRO A 2 -44.16 -66.53 58.06
N ALA A 3 -44.77 -66.52 56.95
CA ALA A 3 -45.37 -65.55 56.09
C ALA A 3 -44.33 -64.72 55.17
N ALA A 4 -44.40 -65.03 53.93
CA ALA A 4 -43.91 -64.18 52.82
C ALA A 4 -44.83 -62.94 52.67
N PRO A 5 -44.26 -61.83 52.18
CA PRO A 5 -45.11 -60.93 51.38
C PRO A 5 -44.60 -60.69 49.97
N ALA A 6 -45.53 -60.82 49.12
CA ALA A 6 -45.94 -60.06 47.95
C ALA A 6 -44.88 -59.48 47.00
N ASN A 7 -44.91 -60.02 45.84
CA ASN A 7 -44.43 -59.60 44.56
C ASN A 7 -45.07 -58.27 44.14
N ARG A 8 -44.25 -57.22 43.87
CA ARG A 8 -44.64 -55.97 43.16
C ARG A 8 -43.90 -55.90 41.82
N PRO A 9 -44.60 -55.67 40.73
CA PRO A 9 -43.96 -55.57 39.42
C PRO A 9 -43.22 -54.29 39.23
N VAL A 10 -41.95 -54.37 38.79
CA VAL A 10 -41.08 -53.23 38.35
C VAL A 10 -41.57 -52.82 36.96
N PRO A 11 -41.78 -51.52 36.69
CA PRO A 11 -42.15 -51.03 35.38
C PRO A 11 -41.01 -51.18 34.39
N ARG A 12 -41.24 -51.86 33.28
CA ARG A 12 -40.40 -51.88 32.10
C ARG A 12 -40.40 -50.49 31.46
N LEU A 13 -39.45 -49.68 31.79
CA LEU A 13 -39.10 -48.45 31.02
C LEU A 13 -38.49 -48.89 29.70
N GLY A 14 -39.16 -48.47 28.64
CA GLY A 14 -38.85 -48.82 27.26
C GLY A 14 -37.47 -48.40 26.80
N ALA A 15 -36.72 -49.39 26.43
CA ALA A 15 -35.50 -49.29 25.62
C ALA A 15 -35.85 -48.93 24.16
N ARG A 16 -36.30 -47.70 23.91
CA ARG A 16 -36.48 -47.16 22.55
C ARG A 16 -35.93 -45.76 22.42
N ARG A 17 -34.67 -45.57 22.84
CA ARG A 17 -33.92 -44.35 22.57
C ARG A 17 -32.40 -44.60 22.52
N ALA A 18 -31.96 -45.47 21.64
CA ALA A 18 -30.56 -45.54 21.30
C ALA A 18 -30.31 -46.32 20.01
N LEU A 19 -30.86 -45.87 18.90
CA LEU A 19 -30.37 -46.24 17.57
C LEU A 19 -30.80 -45.16 16.56
N ARG A 20 -30.31 -43.95 16.74
CA ARG A 20 -30.07 -43.03 15.64
C ARG A 20 -28.56 -42.88 15.53
N ALA A 21 -27.88 -43.97 15.26
CA ALA A 21 -26.55 -43.94 14.70
C ALA A 21 -26.69 -43.37 13.29
N ALA A 22 -26.07 -42.22 13.10
CA ALA A 22 -25.97 -41.51 11.85
C ALA A 22 -25.42 -42.46 10.78
N THR A 23 -26.25 -42.90 9.87
CA THR A 23 -25.85 -43.35 8.55
C THR A 23 -25.35 -42.12 7.78
N LEU A 24 -24.16 -41.63 8.05
CA LEU A 24 -23.39 -40.84 7.09
C LEU A 24 -23.00 -41.81 5.98
N GLY A 25 -23.83 -41.90 4.96
CA GLY A 25 -23.47 -42.50 3.70
C GLY A 25 -22.25 -41.73 3.14
N ALA A 26 -21.08 -42.33 3.25
CA ALA A 26 -19.95 -41.96 2.47
C ALA A 26 -20.25 -42.27 1.00
N THR A 27 -20.87 -41.34 0.29
CA THR A 27 -20.82 -41.33 -1.17
C THR A 27 -19.35 -41.15 -1.56
N LEU A 28 -18.62 -42.26 -1.69
CA LEU A 28 -17.41 -42.30 -2.47
C LEU A 28 -17.78 -41.89 -3.88
N ALA A 29 -17.62 -40.63 -4.22
CA ALA A 29 -17.58 -40.18 -5.59
C ALA A 29 -16.45 -40.96 -6.28
N THR A 30 -16.81 -41.94 -7.06
CA THR A 30 -15.90 -42.59 -8.00
C THR A 30 -15.48 -41.51 -9.00
N VAL A 31 -14.36 -40.82 -8.71
CA VAL A 31 -13.67 -40.00 -9.70
C VAL A 31 -13.12 -40.99 -10.72
N PRO A 32 -13.55 -40.97 -11.96
CA PRO A 32 -12.92 -41.77 -13.00
C PRO A 32 -11.49 -41.24 -13.17
N LEU A 33 -10.51 -42.03 -12.71
CA LEU A 33 -9.11 -41.84 -13.11
C LEU A 33 -8.98 -42.13 -14.59
N GLY A 34 -9.44 -41.21 -15.41
CA GLY A 34 -9.08 -41.12 -16.83
C GLY A 34 -7.61 -40.68 -16.88
N CYS A 35 -6.69 -41.61 -17.06
CA CYS A 35 -5.33 -41.32 -17.49
C CYS A 35 -5.37 -40.84 -18.96
N GLY A 36 -5.98 -39.66 -19.20
CA GLY A 36 -5.75 -38.89 -20.39
C GLY A 36 -4.65 -37.90 -20.02
N THR A 37 -3.49 -37.97 -20.65
CA THR A 37 -2.53 -36.89 -20.65
C THR A 37 -3.28 -35.61 -21.04
N PRO A 38 -3.42 -34.59 -20.18
CA PRO A 38 -4.06 -33.36 -20.58
C PRO A 38 -3.16 -32.73 -21.62
N GLY A 39 -3.59 -32.81 -22.88
CA GLY A 39 -2.98 -31.94 -23.90
C GLY A 39 -3.03 -30.51 -23.38
N VAL A 40 -1.94 -29.76 -23.53
CA VAL A 40 -1.75 -28.39 -23.05
C VAL A 40 -2.79 -27.39 -23.63
N ARG A 41 -3.77 -27.88 -24.40
CA ARG A 41 -4.90 -27.14 -24.97
C ARG A 41 -6.13 -27.32 -24.08
N GLY A 42 -6.41 -26.26 -23.27
CA GLY A 42 -7.64 -26.16 -22.52
C GLY A 42 -7.51 -26.54 -21.05
N VAL A 43 -6.69 -25.82 -20.28
CA VAL A 43 -6.84 -25.80 -18.82
C VAL A 43 -8.18 -25.13 -18.53
N ALA A 44 -9.13 -25.84 -17.94
CA ALA A 44 -10.44 -25.30 -17.56
C ALA A 44 -10.22 -24.04 -16.69
N GLY A 45 -10.78 -22.91 -17.09
CA GLY A 45 -10.64 -21.63 -16.40
C GLY A 45 -9.69 -20.60 -17.03
N THR A 46 -9.03 -20.94 -18.15
CA THR A 46 -8.18 -19.99 -18.90
C THR A 46 -8.79 -19.57 -20.25
N ALA A 47 -8.24 -18.53 -20.86
CA ALA A 47 -8.64 -18.12 -22.21
C ALA A 47 -8.45 -19.28 -23.21
N PRO A 48 -9.38 -19.47 -24.19
CA PRO A 48 -9.33 -20.59 -25.12
C PRO A 48 -8.17 -20.51 -26.12
N ALA A 49 -7.62 -19.30 -26.34
CA ALA A 49 -6.46 -19.09 -27.23
C ALA A 49 -5.72 -17.80 -26.82
N PRO A 50 -4.43 -17.64 -27.24
CA PRO A 50 -3.61 -16.47 -26.85
C PRO A 50 -4.17 -15.12 -27.33
N ASN A 51 -4.98 -15.12 -28.38
CA ASN A 51 -5.58 -13.92 -29.00
C ASN A 51 -7.07 -13.75 -28.65
N VAL A 52 -7.58 -14.53 -27.68
CA VAL A 52 -8.99 -14.46 -27.26
C VAL A 52 -9.06 -14.02 -25.81
N LEU A 53 -9.88 -13.02 -25.51
CA LEU A 53 -10.10 -12.54 -24.15
C LEU A 53 -10.78 -13.63 -23.32
N TRP A 54 -10.27 -13.85 -22.12
CA TRP A 54 -10.95 -14.67 -21.13
C TRP A 54 -12.21 -13.96 -20.65
N THR A 55 -13.32 -14.69 -20.60
CA THR A 55 -14.55 -14.20 -20.00
C THR A 55 -14.83 -15.00 -18.73
N PRO A 56 -15.16 -14.36 -17.60
CA PRO A 56 -15.49 -15.08 -16.36
C PRO A 56 -16.76 -15.91 -16.56
N PRO A 57 -16.88 -17.09 -15.90
CA PRO A 57 -18.12 -17.86 -15.87
C PRO A 57 -19.27 -16.97 -15.38
N ARG A 58 -20.47 -17.16 -15.91
CA ARG A 58 -21.66 -16.36 -15.55
C ARG A 58 -21.94 -16.34 -14.05
N ASP A 59 -21.59 -17.40 -13.34
CA ASP A 59 -21.75 -17.49 -11.88
C ASP A 59 -20.76 -16.61 -11.11
N ALA A 60 -19.60 -16.28 -11.70
CA ALA A 60 -18.63 -15.38 -11.09
C ALA A 60 -18.98 -13.89 -11.30
N THR A 61 -19.84 -13.58 -12.29
CA THR A 61 -20.27 -12.20 -12.58
C THR A 61 -21.53 -11.80 -11.81
N ALA A 62 -22.24 -12.76 -11.21
CA ALA A 62 -23.48 -12.48 -10.48
C ALA A 62 -23.32 -11.72 -9.15
N ALA A 63 -22.09 -11.55 -8.66
CA ALA A 63 -21.82 -10.91 -7.37
C ALA A 63 -21.33 -9.46 -7.45
N THR A 64 -21.14 -8.90 -8.65
CA THR A 64 -20.74 -7.51 -8.77
C THR A 64 -21.97 -6.64 -8.96
N GLN A 65 -22.67 -6.34 -7.86
CA GLN A 65 -23.56 -5.18 -7.88
C GLN A 65 -22.72 -3.98 -8.33
N PRO A 66 -23.21 -3.17 -9.29
CA PRO A 66 -22.55 -1.92 -9.63
C PRO A 66 -22.33 -1.15 -8.32
N ALA A 67 -21.09 -0.79 -8.04
CA ALA A 67 -20.80 0.07 -6.90
C ALA A 67 -21.70 1.31 -7.01
N PRO A 68 -22.33 1.76 -5.91
CA PRO A 68 -23.09 2.99 -5.93
C PRO A 68 -22.23 4.09 -6.54
N PRO A 69 -22.82 5.03 -7.28
CA PRO A 69 -22.06 6.14 -7.86
C PRO A 69 -21.23 6.79 -6.76
N PRO A 70 -19.97 7.13 -7.04
CA PRO A 70 -19.09 7.70 -6.03
C PRO A 70 -19.70 9.03 -5.57
N ALA A 71 -20.16 9.06 -4.33
CA ALA A 71 -20.67 10.24 -3.68
C ALA A 71 -19.63 10.70 -2.65
N LEU A 72 -19.45 12.01 -2.54
CA LEU A 72 -18.71 12.59 -1.43
C LEU A 72 -19.43 12.23 -0.13
N PRO A 73 -18.71 11.86 0.95
CA PRO A 73 -19.30 11.79 2.27
C PRO A 73 -20.08 13.09 2.58
N PRO A 74 -21.27 13.01 3.20
CA PRO A 74 -22.14 14.17 3.38
C PRO A 74 -21.47 15.34 4.11
N ASP A 75 -20.62 15.05 5.09
CA ASP A 75 -19.81 16.00 5.85
C ASP A 75 -18.74 16.72 5.00
N LEU A 76 -18.30 16.09 3.90
CA LEU A 76 -17.36 16.63 2.94
C LEU A 76 -18.03 17.48 1.88
N ALA A 77 -19.23 17.11 1.44
CA ALA A 77 -19.97 17.84 0.39
C ALA A 77 -20.24 19.29 0.77
N GLU A 78 -20.50 19.57 2.04
CA GLU A 78 -20.75 20.93 2.55
C GLU A 78 -19.46 21.78 2.68
N ARG A 79 -18.29 21.15 2.84
CA ARG A 79 -17.02 21.82 3.13
C ARG A 79 -16.07 21.88 1.92
N VAL A 80 -16.42 21.23 0.82
CA VAL A 80 -15.54 21.04 -0.35
C VAL A 80 -14.93 22.34 -0.90
N ALA A 81 -15.69 23.43 -0.90
CA ALA A 81 -15.20 24.73 -1.40
C ALA A 81 -14.21 25.44 -0.44
N GLN A 82 -14.06 24.97 0.79
CA GLN A 82 -13.25 25.60 1.84
C GLN A 82 -12.14 24.68 2.38
N LEU A 83 -11.90 23.54 1.73
CA LEU A 83 -10.91 22.58 2.18
C LEU A 83 -9.49 23.18 2.19
N LYS A 84 -8.86 23.17 3.35
CA LYS A 84 -7.44 23.47 3.50
C LYS A 84 -6.61 22.22 3.27
N LEU A 85 -5.32 22.38 3.04
CA LEU A 85 -4.41 21.26 2.85
C LEU A 85 -4.52 20.21 3.98
N ALA A 86 -4.58 20.64 5.24
CA ALA A 86 -4.73 19.74 6.38
C ALA A 86 -6.02 18.90 6.33
N ASP A 87 -7.14 19.48 5.89
CA ASP A 87 -8.40 18.76 5.73
C ASP A 87 -8.28 17.69 4.62
N VAL A 88 -7.61 18.04 3.52
CA VAL A 88 -7.38 17.12 2.38
C VAL A 88 -6.50 15.94 2.79
N ILE A 89 -5.45 16.19 3.58
CA ILE A 89 -4.58 15.16 4.13
C ILE A 89 -5.35 14.24 5.09
N ASP A 90 -6.16 14.78 6.01
CA ASP A 90 -6.96 13.96 6.94
C ASP A 90 -7.93 13.03 6.19
N ILE A 91 -8.59 13.56 5.16
CA ILE A 91 -9.47 12.77 4.29
C ILE A 91 -8.68 11.65 3.60
N ALA A 92 -7.51 11.96 3.04
CA ALA A 92 -6.67 11.00 2.36
C ALA A 92 -6.22 9.87 3.30
N LEU A 93 -5.74 10.20 4.49
CA LEU A 93 -5.28 9.21 5.46
C LEU A 93 -6.40 8.24 5.88
N ARG A 94 -7.66 8.70 5.89
CA ARG A 94 -8.83 7.86 6.23
C ARG A 94 -9.32 7.01 5.06
N ASN A 95 -9.27 7.52 3.83
CA ASN A 95 -9.92 6.91 2.68
C ASN A 95 -8.95 6.20 1.73
N ASN A 96 -7.66 6.51 1.77
CA ASN A 96 -6.70 5.94 0.85
C ASN A 96 -6.51 4.43 1.08
N THR A 97 -6.61 3.66 0.01
CA THR A 97 -6.50 2.20 0.05
C THR A 97 -5.11 1.71 0.44
N ALA A 98 -4.05 2.48 0.12
CA ALA A 98 -2.68 2.11 0.48
C ALA A 98 -2.46 2.16 2.00
N THR A 99 -3.02 3.17 2.69
CA THR A 99 -2.95 3.24 4.17
C THR A 99 -3.67 2.07 4.82
N SER A 100 -4.87 1.75 4.33
CA SER A 100 -5.67 0.63 4.81
C SER A 100 -5.00 -0.72 4.57
N ALA A 101 -4.36 -0.91 3.40
CA ALA A 101 -3.62 -2.12 3.07
C ALA A 101 -2.39 -2.28 3.97
N ALA A 102 -1.56 -1.23 4.11
CA ALA A 102 -0.37 -1.27 4.96
C ALA A 102 -0.72 -1.54 6.44
N TRP A 103 -1.84 -1.00 6.93
CA TRP A 103 -2.34 -1.33 8.27
C TRP A 103 -2.80 -2.79 8.38
N ALA A 104 -3.47 -3.33 7.36
CA ALA A 104 -3.86 -4.74 7.34
C ALA A 104 -2.63 -5.67 7.34
N ASP A 105 -1.58 -5.33 6.59
CA ASP A 105 -0.31 -6.06 6.56
C ASP A 105 0.39 -6.04 7.94
N ALA A 106 0.41 -4.90 8.61
CA ALA A 106 0.95 -4.80 9.98
C ALA A 106 0.15 -5.68 10.96
N ARG A 107 -1.18 -5.72 10.86
CA ARG A 107 -2.02 -6.63 11.68
C ARG A 107 -1.76 -8.10 11.36
N ALA A 108 -1.56 -8.45 10.08
CA ALA A 108 -1.21 -9.81 9.68
C ALA A 108 0.15 -10.23 10.26
N ALA A 109 1.14 -9.34 10.23
CA ALA A 109 2.44 -9.55 10.86
C ALA A 109 2.33 -9.69 12.39
N ALA A 110 1.48 -8.89 13.04
CA ALA A 110 1.21 -9.00 14.47
C ALA A 110 0.56 -10.34 14.84
N ALA A 111 -0.38 -10.81 14.04
CA ALA A 111 -1.00 -12.14 14.21
C ALA A 111 0.03 -13.26 14.03
N SER A 112 0.91 -13.14 13.02
CA SER A 112 2.01 -14.09 12.77
C SER A 112 3.01 -14.13 13.95
N TYR A 113 3.33 -12.96 14.52
CA TYR A 113 4.12 -12.89 15.74
C TYR A 113 3.40 -13.55 16.94
N GLY A 114 2.08 -13.35 17.06
CA GLY A 114 1.25 -14.05 18.04
C GLY A 114 1.31 -15.57 17.89
N ALA A 115 1.19 -16.06 16.66
CA ALA A 115 1.30 -17.48 16.32
C ALA A 115 2.71 -18.04 16.65
N ALA A 116 3.78 -17.29 16.33
CA ALA A 116 5.15 -17.67 16.68
C ALA A 116 5.34 -17.78 18.20
N LYS A 117 4.77 -16.87 18.99
CA LYS A 117 4.77 -16.98 20.46
C LYS A 117 4.05 -18.21 20.97
N GLY A 118 3.03 -18.68 20.25
CA GLY A 118 2.30 -19.91 20.54
C GLY A 118 3.19 -21.14 20.61
N GLN A 119 4.32 -21.16 19.89
CA GLN A 119 5.31 -22.26 19.94
C GLN A 119 5.93 -22.47 21.34
N ARG A 120 5.77 -21.53 22.27
CA ARG A 120 6.21 -21.70 23.66
C ARG A 120 5.31 -22.62 24.48
N TYR A 121 4.09 -22.83 24.05
CA TYR A 121 3.09 -23.62 24.75
C TYR A 121 2.97 -25.03 24.18
N PRO A 122 2.47 -26.01 24.98
CA PRO A 122 2.17 -27.32 24.45
C PRO A 122 1.04 -27.26 23.41
N THR A 123 1.11 -28.16 22.43
CA THR A 123 0.04 -28.40 21.46
C THR A 123 -0.78 -29.61 21.90
N ILE A 124 -2.11 -29.50 21.78
CA ILE A 124 -3.06 -30.58 22.07
C ILE A 124 -3.88 -30.79 20.81
N ALA A 125 -3.94 -32.03 20.33
CA ALA A 125 -4.72 -32.41 19.16
C ALA A 125 -5.60 -33.62 19.48
N ALA A 126 -6.84 -33.61 18.99
CA ALA A 126 -7.72 -34.75 19.01
C ALA A 126 -7.83 -35.32 17.59
N SER A 127 -7.75 -36.62 17.45
CA SER A 127 -7.86 -37.32 16.17
C SER A 127 -8.78 -38.54 16.31
N GLY A 128 -9.60 -38.77 15.27
CA GLY A 128 -10.36 -39.99 15.10
C GLY A 128 -9.96 -40.65 13.79
N ALA A 129 -9.73 -41.96 13.79
CA ALA A 129 -9.42 -42.70 12.60
C ALA A 129 -10.19 -43.99 12.47
N VAL A 130 -10.55 -44.33 11.24
CA VAL A 130 -11.09 -45.63 10.84
C VAL A 130 -10.10 -46.25 9.87
N GLN A 131 -9.53 -47.40 10.22
CA GLN A 131 -8.55 -48.07 9.41
C GLN A 131 -9.01 -49.49 9.10
N THR A 132 -8.96 -49.90 7.85
CA THR A 132 -9.19 -51.29 7.44
C THR A 132 -7.82 -51.92 7.16
N LEU A 133 -7.50 -52.97 7.90
CA LEU A 133 -6.25 -53.73 7.76
C LEU A 133 -6.61 -55.15 7.33
N LYS A 134 -6.04 -55.59 6.20
CA LYS A 134 -6.09 -57.01 5.76
C LYS A 134 -4.69 -57.62 5.97
N THR A 135 -4.63 -58.56 6.86
CA THR A 135 -3.38 -59.31 7.18
C THR A 135 -3.53 -60.77 6.88
N VAL A 136 -2.45 -61.43 6.46
CA VAL A 136 -2.34 -62.87 6.40
C VAL A 136 -1.39 -63.29 7.54
N PRO A 137 -1.93 -63.79 8.67
CA PRO A 137 -1.06 -64.22 9.75
C PRO A 137 -0.16 -65.38 9.28
N SER A 138 1.09 -65.44 9.76
CA SER A 138 2.08 -66.44 9.33
C SER A 138 1.70 -67.86 9.70
N ASN A 139 0.77 -68.05 10.60
CA ASN A 139 0.27 -69.36 11.11
C ASN A 139 -1.08 -69.80 10.54
N THR A 140 -1.68 -69.05 9.62
CA THR A 140 -2.94 -69.37 8.98
C THR A 140 -2.90 -69.06 7.48
N PRO A 141 -3.53 -69.94 6.63
CA PRO A 141 -3.58 -69.70 5.18
C PRO A 141 -4.66 -68.67 4.78
N PHE A 142 -5.34 -68.09 5.73
CA PHE A 142 -6.46 -67.18 5.46
C PHE A 142 -6.14 -65.74 5.79
N SER A 143 -6.58 -64.80 4.92
CA SER A 143 -6.48 -63.39 5.21
C SER A 143 -7.56 -62.96 6.20
N VAL A 144 -7.17 -62.20 7.23
CA VAL A 144 -8.08 -61.63 8.21
C VAL A 144 -8.19 -60.13 7.92
N THR A 145 -9.39 -59.66 7.72
CA THR A 145 -9.70 -58.23 7.55
C THR A 145 -10.28 -57.71 8.85
N ARG A 146 -9.67 -56.66 9.42
CA ARG A 146 -10.17 -56.00 10.63
C ARG A 146 -10.30 -54.51 10.36
N GLN A 147 -11.38 -53.94 10.89
CA GLN A 147 -11.58 -52.50 10.90
C GLN A 147 -11.29 -51.99 12.31
N PHE A 148 -10.39 -51.02 12.39
CA PHE A 148 -10.00 -50.36 13.63
C PHE A 148 -10.68 -49.02 13.71
N TYR A 149 -11.24 -48.70 14.83
CA TYR A 149 -11.82 -47.42 15.17
C TYR A 149 -11.00 -46.88 16.34
N SER A 150 -10.38 -45.70 16.17
CA SER A 150 -9.61 -45.11 17.24
C SER A 150 -9.97 -43.62 17.43
N ALA A 151 -10.02 -43.22 18.69
CA ALA A 151 -10.08 -41.82 19.10
C ALA A 151 -8.88 -41.56 20.01
N THR A 152 -8.08 -40.55 19.68
CA THR A 152 -6.81 -40.28 20.39
C THR A 152 -6.69 -38.78 20.66
N LEU A 153 -6.35 -38.42 21.89
CA LEU A 153 -5.91 -37.09 22.30
C LEU A 153 -4.38 -37.13 22.46
N THR A 154 -3.69 -36.27 21.71
CA THR A 154 -2.23 -36.19 21.71
C THR A 154 -1.78 -34.82 22.21
N GLY A 155 -0.87 -34.78 23.17
CA GLY A 155 -0.17 -33.58 23.62
C GLY A 155 1.30 -33.64 23.22
N SER A 156 1.87 -32.52 22.76
CA SER A 156 3.30 -32.41 22.54
C SER A 156 3.82 -31.04 22.94
N TRP A 157 5.02 -30.98 23.49
CA TRP A 157 5.69 -29.77 23.91
C TRP A 157 7.19 -29.85 23.68
N LEU A 158 7.70 -28.84 22.98
CA LEU A 158 9.13 -28.67 22.79
C LEU A 158 9.72 -28.01 24.05
N LEU A 159 10.51 -28.73 24.82
CA LEU A 159 11.12 -28.25 26.08
C LEU A 159 12.33 -27.37 25.78
N PHE A 160 13.24 -27.86 24.91
CA PHE A 160 14.52 -27.22 24.61
C PHE A 160 14.98 -27.48 23.18
N ASP A 161 15.52 -26.45 22.50
CA ASP A 161 15.93 -26.49 21.09
C ASP A 161 17.10 -25.57 20.76
N PHE A 162 17.96 -25.28 21.72
CA PHE A 162 19.14 -24.42 21.54
C PHE A 162 18.86 -23.08 20.85
N GLY A 163 17.69 -22.51 21.10
CA GLY A 163 17.34 -21.18 20.63
C GLY A 163 16.55 -21.12 19.30
N GLY A 164 16.18 -22.26 18.71
CA GLY A 164 15.40 -22.29 17.47
C GLY A 164 14.05 -21.58 17.60
N ARG A 165 13.29 -21.91 18.65
CA ARG A 165 12.03 -21.29 18.98
C ARG A 165 12.17 -19.79 19.30
N SER A 166 13.19 -19.41 20.07
CA SER A 166 13.45 -17.99 20.35
C SER A 166 13.89 -17.24 19.10
N GLY A 167 14.64 -17.88 18.20
CA GLY A 167 14.99 -17.36 16.89
C GLY A 167 13.76 -17.15 15.99
N SER A 168 12.86 -18.12 15.92
CA SER A 168 11.60 -18.01 15.16
C SER A 168 10.69 -16.89 15.68
N ILE A 169 10.60 -16.75 17.01
CA ILE A 169 9.87 -15.64 17.64
C ILE A 169 10.55 -14.30 17.36
N GLY A 170 11.90 -14.26 17.40
CA GLY A 170 12.68 -13.08 17.05
C GLY A 170 12.51 -12.67 15.58
N GLU A 171 12.51 -13.65 14.66
CA GLU A 171 12.24 -13.43 13.24
C GLU A 171 10.84 -12.82 13.01
N ALA A 172 9.82 -13.42 13.62
CA ALA A 172 8.44 -12.90 13.52
C ALA A 172 8.26 -11.53 14.17
N ARG A 173 8.98 -11.25 15.29
CA ARG A 173 8.99 -9.92 15.91
C ARG A 173 9.63 -8.87 15.01
N ALA A 174 10.76 -9.19 14.40
CA ALA A 174 11.45 -8.28 13.48
C ALA A 174 10.60 -8.03 12.21
N ALA A 175 9.89 -9.05 11.71
CA ALA A 175 8.93 -8.91 10.63
C ALA A 175 7.78 -7.97 10.99
N LEU A 176 7.24 -8.05 12.22
CA LEU A 176 6.23 -7.11 12.71
C LEU A 176 6.77 -5.68 12.74
N LEU A 177 7.95 -5.47 13.31
CA LEU A 177 8.57 -4.14 13.35
C LEU A 177 8.80 -3.57 11.94
N ALA A 178 9.20 -4.41 10.99
CA ALA A 178 9.36 -4.00 9.60
C ALA A 178 8.02 -3.58 8.97
N ALA A 179 6.94 -4.32 9.25
CA ALA A 179 5.59 -3.99 8.78
C ALA A 179 5.05 -2.70 9.40
N ASP A 180 5.25 -2.47 10.70
CA ASP A 180 4.85 -1.24 11.40
C ASP A 180 5.58 -0.01 10.83
N TRP A 181 6.89 -0.13 10.62
CA TRP A 181 7.67 0.95 10.00
C TRP A 181 7.30 1.18 8.53
N THR A 182 6.96 0.12 7.79
CA THR A 182 6.44 0.23 6.41
C THR A 182 5.09 0.94 6.40
N HIS A 183 4.23 0.67 7.37
CA HIS A 183 2.98 1.41 7.52
C HIS A 183 3.24 2.91 7.73
N ASN A 184 4.14 3.28 8.64
CA ASN A 184 4.50 4.69 8.87
C ASN A 184 5.09 5.34 7.60
N ALA A 185 5.95 4.63 6.86
CA ALA A 185 6.47 5.12 5.59
C ALA A 185 5.35 5.32 4.56
N THR A 186 4.38 4.42 4.50
CA THR A 186 3.21 4.54 3.61
C THR A 186 2.37 5.77 3.95
N LEU A 187 2.18 6.07 5.24
CA LEU A 187 1.47 7.29 5.66
C LEU A 187 2.19 8.55 5.13
N GLN A 188 3.51 8.65 5.32
CA GLN A 188 4.29 9.79 4.82
C GLN A 188 4.27 9.88 3.28
N ASN A 189 4.36 8.76 2.58
CA ASN A 189 4.25 8.72 1.11
C ASN A 189 2.88 9.20 0.62
N VAL A 190 1.80 8.83 1.31
CA VAL A 190 0.44 9.29 0.97
C VAL A 190 0.32 10.79 1.21
N VAL A 191 0.83 11.32 2.33
CA VAL A 191 0.83 12.76 2.60
C VAL A 191 1.58 13.51 1.52
N LEU A 192 2.79 13.08 1.15
CA LEU A 192 3.56 13.69 0.07
C LEU A 192 2.80 13.69 -1.26
N ALA A 193 2.22 12.54 -1.63
CA ALA A 193 1.46 12.41 -2.88
C ALA A 193 0.24 13.35 -2.90
N VAL A 194 -0.42 13.52 -1.77
CA VAL A 194 -1.54 14.46 -1.62
C VAL A 194 -1.07 15.90 -1.75
N GLU A 195 0.03 16.28 -1.07
CA GLU A 195 0.58 17.64 -1.15
C GLU A 195 1.01 17.98 -2.59
N GLN A 196 1.69 17.07 -3.27
CA GLN A 196 2.07 17.26 -4.67
C GLN A 196 0.84 17.45 -5.56
N ALA A 197 -0.14 16.55 -5.48
CA ALA A 197 -1.36 16.65 -6.29
C ALA A 197 -2.20 17.90 -5.96
N TYR A 198 -2.20 18.32 -4.69
CA TYR A 198 -2.87 19.54 -4.24
C TYR A 198 -2.24 20.79 -4.85
N PHE A 199 -0.91 20.93 -4.77
CA PHE A 199 -0.22 22.08 -5.34
C PHE A 199 -0.21 22.08 -6.86
N ASP A 200 -0.15 20.92 -7.52
CA ASP A 200 -0.31 20.80 -8.97
C ASP A 200 -1.70 21.26 -9.44
N TYR A 201 -2.76 20.87 -8.71
CA TYR A 201 -4.12 21.32 -8.99
C TYR A 201 -4.27 22.82 -8.80
N LEU A 202 -3.80 23.37 -7.69
CA LEU A 202 -3.85 24.81 -7.42
C LEU A 202 -3.02 25.63 -8.41
N GLY A 203 -1.84 25.12 -8.79
CA GLY A 203 -0.98 25.73 -9.80
C GLY A 203 -1.66 25.79 -11.17
N THR A 204 -2.28 24.71 -11.58
CA THR A 204 -3.04 24.65 -12.84
C THR A 204 -4.27 25.58 -12.80
N LYS A 205 -4.96 25.67 -11.66
CA LYS A 205 -6.10 26.57 -11.48
C LYS A 205 -5.67 28.04 -11.54
N ALA A 206 -4.55 28.39 -10.92
CA ALA A 206 -3.99 29.73 -10.99
C ALA A 206 -3.55 30.08 -12.43
N LEU A 207 -2.96 29.12 -13.14
CA LEU A 207 -2.58 29.27 -14.55
C LEU A 207 -3.81 29.49 -15.43
N LEU A 208 -4.91 28.75 -15.19
CA LEU A 208 -6.16 28.92 -15.92
C LEU A 208 -6.69 30.35 -15.78
N ALA A 209 -6.69 30.91 -14.58
CA ALA A 209 -7.11 32.28 -14.35
C ALA A 209 -6.22 33.29 -15.10
N ALA A 210 -4.90 33.08 -15.16
CA ALA A 210 -3.99 33.89 -15.94
C ALA A 210 -4.25 33.77 -17.44
N GLN A 211 -4.52 32.58 -17.96
CA GLN A 211 -4.87 32.38 -19.38
C GLN A 211 -6.21 33.02 -19.77
N GLN A 212 -7.21 32.99 -18.87
CA GLN A 212 -8.47 33.71 -19.08
C GLN A 212 -8.24 35.22 -19.19
N THR A 213 -7.39 35.80 -18.36
CA THR A 213 -6.98 37.20 -18.46
C THR A 213 -6.30 37.51 -19.80
N THR A 214 -5.33 36.66 -20.19
CA THR A 214 -4.63 36.83 -21.48
C THR A 214 -5.58 36.72 -22.67
N LEU A 215 -6.56 35.83 -22.63
CA LEU A 215 -7.57 35.71 -23.67
C LEU A 215 -8.42 36.99 -23.77
N ALA A 216 -8.89 37.53 -22.64
CA ALA A 216 -9.67 38.77 -22.61
C ALA A 216 -8.85 39.96 -23.13
N GLU A 217 -7.55 40.05 -22.77
CA GLU A 217 -6.64 41.06 -23.31
C GLU A 217 -6.52 40.94 -24.84
N ALA A 218 -6.29 39.71 -25.37
CA ALA A 218 -6.17 39.45 -26.81
C ALA A 218 -7.50 39.75 -27.59
N GLN A 219 -8.65 39.47 -27.00
CA GLN A 219 -9.95 39.82 -27.58
C GLN A 219 -10.10 41.35 -27.72
N THR A 220 -9.81 42.08 -26.65
CA THR A 220 -9.90 43.57 -26.65
C THR A 220 -8.93 44.17 -27.68
N ASN A 221 -7.73 43.61 -27.82
CA ASN A 221 -6.74 44.09 -28.78
C ASN A 221 -7.17 43.84 -30.22
N LEU A 222 -7.72 42.67 -30.54
CA LEU A 222 -8.26 42.40 -31.88
C LEU A 222 -9.40 43.35 -32.21
N GLU A 223 -10.33 43.59 -31.30
CA GLU A 223 -11.41 44.55 -31.51
C GLU A 223 -10.88 45.96 -31.79
N ALA A 224 -9.86 46.40 -31.03
CA ALA A 224 -9.21 47.68 -31.23
C ALA A 224 -8.49 47.74 -32.61
N ALA A 225 -7.79 46.68 -33.03
CA ALA A 225 -7.15 46.61 -34.33
C ALA A 225 -8.15 46.65 -35.48
N GLU A 226 -9.24 45.93 -35.37
CA GLU A 226 -10.32 45.95 -36.37
C GLU A 226 -10.98 47.34 -36.51
N GLN A 227 -11.22 48.05 -35.40
CA GLN A 227 -11.74 49.42 -35.45
C GLN A 227 -10.76 50.41 -36.08
N ARG A 228 -9.46 50.31 -35.74
CA ARG A 228 -8.40 51.14 -36.34
C ARG A 228 -8.27 50.86 -37.85
N HIS A 229 -8.39 49.61 -38.27
CA HIS A 229 -8.37 49.23 -39.69
C HIS A 229 -9.55 49.84 -40.45
N LYS A 230 -10.77 49.79 -39.91
CA LYS A 230 -11.97 50.39 -40.51
C LYS A 230 -11.84 51.89 -40.79
N VAL A 231 -11.07 52.60 -39.96
CA VAL A 231 -10.84 54.05 -40.13
C VAL A 231 -9.50 54.36 -40.83
N GLY A 232 -8.80 53.33 -41.38
CA GLY A 232 -7.56 53.46 -42.13
C GLY A 232 -6.31 53.70 -41.29
N LEU A 233 -6.36 53.51 -39.97
CA LEU A 233 -5.25 53.74 -39.05
C LEU A 233 -4.43 52.47 -38.74
N ALA A 234 -4.81 51.30 -39.24
CA ALA A 234 -4.11 50.02 -39.13
C ALA A 234 -4.19 49.27 -40.44
N THR A 235 -3.21 48.41 -40.68
CA THR A 235 -3.15 47.55 -41.88
C THR A 235 -3.95 46.23 -41.66
N ILE A 236 -4.31 45.56 -42.75
CA ILE A 236 -4.91 44.19 -42.64
C ILE A 236 -3.94 43.20 -42.00
N ALA A 237 -2.61 43.40 -42.16
CA ALA A 237 -1.60 42.56 -41.51
C ALA A 237 -1.69 42.70 -39.97
N ASP A 238 -1.93 43.87 -39.43
CA ASP A 238 -2.12 44.11 -38.00
C ASP A 238 -3.30 43.33 -37.46
N VAL A 239 -4.44 43.35 -38.16
CA VAL A 239 -5.66 42.58 -37.78
C VAL A 239 -5.38 41.08 -37.82
N LEU A 240 -4.63 40.57 -38.80
CA LEU A 240 -4.28 39.14 -38.91
C LEU A 240 -3.32 38.72 -37.82
N GLN A 241 -2.37 39.57 -37.41
CA GLN A 241 -1.48 39.30 -36.29
C GLN A 241 -2.23 39.19 -34.96
N GLU A 242 -3.14 40.14 -34.66
CA GLU A 242 -3.98 40.09 -33.44
C GLU A 242 -4.95 38.88 -33.47
N ARG A 243 -5.45 38.49 -34.63
CA ARG A 243 -6.28 37.28 -34.77
C ARG A 243 -5.45 36.01 -34.48
N THR A 244 -4.19 36.00 -34.90
CA THR A 244 -3.26 34.91 -34.58
C THR A 244 -2.98 34.85 -33.06
N ALA A 245 -2.73 35.99 -32.43
CA ALA A 245 -2.52 36.07 -30.97
C ALA A 245 -3.74 35.59 -30.19
N LEU A 246 -4.95 35.99 -30.60
CA LEU A 246 -6.21 35.51 -30.00
C LEU A 246 -6.36 33.98 -30.16
N SER A 247 -6.06 33.42 -31.32
CA SER A 247 -6.12 31.97 -31.56
C SER A 247 -5.12 31.21 -30.70
N GLN A 248 -3.93 31.77 -30.52
CA GLN A 248 -2.91 31.21 -29.61
C GLN A 248 -3.36 31.25 -28.14
N ALA A 249 -3.97 32.34 -27.70
CA ALA A 249 -4.50 32.48 -26.35
C ALA A 249 -5.65 31.46 -26.08
N ARG A 250 -6.56 31.26 -27.06
CA ARG A 250 -7.58 30.21 -26.97
C ARG A 250 -7.01 28.83 -26.88
N LEU A 251 -6.03 28.48 -27.72
CA LEU A 251 -5.37 27.18 -27.68
C LEU A 251 -4.72 26.91 -26.32
N SER A 252 -4.05 27.92 -25.76
CA SER A 252 -3.43 27.81 -24.43
C SER A 252 -4.46 27.64 -23.32
N LEU A 253 -5.60 28.34 -23.40
CA LEU A 253 -6.71 28.21 -22.45
C LEU A 253 -7.28 26.79 -22.47
N GLU A 254 -7.67 26.31 -23.68
CA GLU A 254 -8.26 24.97 -23.87
C GLU A 254 -7.31 23.86 -23.36
N ALA A 255 -6.01 23.98 -23.63
CA ALA A 255 -5.00 23.06 -23.10
C ALA A 255 -4.95 23.08 -21.56
N THR A 256 -5.02 24.28 -20.95
CA THR A 256 -5.00 24.42 -19.50
C THR A 256 -6.29 23.92 -18.85
N GLU A 257 -7.46 24.10 -19.50
CA GLU A 257 -8.73 23.53 -19.06
C GLU A 257 -8.67 21.99 -19.03
N GLY A 258 -8.13 21.37 -20.08
CA GLY A 258 -7.88 19.93 -20.11
C GLY A 258 -6.94 19.47 -18.98
N GLN A 259 -5.84 20.20 -18.77
CA GLN A 259 -4.90 19.92 -17.69
C GLN A 259 -5.53 20.05 -16.30
N LEU A 260 -6.44 21.03 -16.10
CA LEU A 260 -7.16 21.18 -14.83
C LEU A 260 -8.02 19.95 -14.51
N GLN A 261 -8.67 19.34 -15.51
CA GLN A 261 -9.44 18.11 -15.29
C GLN A 261 -8.54 16.94 -14.91
N THR A 262 -7.36 16.81 -15.52
CA THR A 262 -6.41 15.73 -15.19
C THR A 262 -5.81 15.91 -13.80
N THR A 263 -5.39 17.11 -13.42
CA THR A 263 -4.86 17.37 -12.07
C THR A 263 -5.94 17.24 -10.99
N ARG A 264 -7.19 17.62 -11.29
CA ARG A 264 -8.32 17.36 -10.42
C ARG A 264 -8.52 15.86 -10.19
N GLY A 265 -8.51 15.07 -11.27
CA GLY A 265 -8.61 13.60 -11.16
C GLY A 265 -7.45 12.97 -10.37
N ALA A 266 -6.23 13.48 -10.55
CA ALA A 266 -5.05 13.02 -9.80
C ALA A 266 -5.17 13.32 -8.29
N LEU A 267 -5.65 14.51 -7.93
CA LEU A 267 -5.89 14.87 -6.54
C LEU A 267 -7.01 13.99 -5.94
N ALA A 268 -8.12 13.75 -6.66
CA ALA A 268 -9.15 12.82 -6.20
C ALA A 268 -8.59 11.44 -5.89
N LEU A 269 -7.77 10.90 -6.79
CA LEU A 269 -7.12 9.60 -6.61
C LEU A 269 -6.21 9.58 -5.37
N SER A 270 -5.41 10.63 -5.14
CA SER A 270 -4.51 10.71 -3.99
C SER A 270 -5.28 10.73 -2.65
N ILE A 271 -6.48 11.30 -2.64
CA ILE A 271 -7.38 11.35 -1.47
C ILE A 271 -8.15 10.01 -1.29
N GLY A 272 -8.05 9.09 -2.24
CA GLY A 272 -8.82 7.85 -2.23
C GLY A 272 -10.24 7.97 -2.75
N LEU A 273 -10.53 9.00 -3.53
CA LEU A 273 -11.82 9.22 -4.19
C LEU A 273 -11.73 8.86 -5.67
N PRO A 274 -12.85 8.45 -6.30
CA PRO A 274 -12.90 8.29 -7.74
C PRO A 274 -12.66 9.62 -8.48
N ALA A 275 -11.91 9.57 -9.59
CA ALA A 275 -11.48 10.75 -10.33
C ALA A 275 -12.63 11.61 -10.90
N ASN A 276 -13.82 11.03 -11.06
CA ASN A 276 -15.02 11.68 -11.60
C ASN A 276 -15.90 12.37 -10.55
N VAL A 277 -15.50 12.38 -9.28
CA VAL A 277 -16.22 13.11 -8.23
C VAL A 277 -16.05 14.61 -8.44
N PRO A 278 -17.14 15.39 -8.51
CA PRO A 278 -17.06 16.84 -8.65
C PRO A 278 -16.66 17.48 -7.31
N TYR A 279 -15.57 18.21 -7.30
CA TYR A 279 -15.14 19.08 -6.19
C TYR A 279 -14.35 20.26 -6.73
N ASP A 280 -14.23 21.31 -5.94
CA ASP A 280 -13.39 22.47 -6.23
C ASP A 280 -12.73 22.97 -4.94
N ILE A 281 -11.49 23.43 -5.04
CA ILE A 281 -10.73 23.99 -3.93
C ILE A 281 -10.34 25.42 -4.28
N ALA A 282 -10.57 26.35 -3.38
CA ALA A 282 -10.20 27.74 -3.60
C ALA A 282 -8.67 27.92 -3.56
N VAL A 283 -8.14 28.72 -4.46
CA VAL A 283 -6.73 29.13 -4.41
C VAL A 283 -6.56 30.06 -3.20
N PRO A 284 -5.65 29.77 -2.27
CA PRO A 284 -5.38 30.65 -1.14
C PRO A 284 -4.93 32.03 -1.61
N SER A 285 -5.49 33.08 -1.02
CA SER A 285 -5.14 34.47 -1.33
C SER A 285 -3.79 34.92 -0.73
N ASP A 286 -3.19 34.09 0.13
CA ASP A 286 -1.91 34.41 0.77
C ASP A 286 -0.77 34.36 -0.26
N THR A 287 -0.20 35.55 -0.51
CA THR A 287 0.87 35.78 -1.47
C THR A 287 2.24 35.93 -0.83
N SER A 288 2.39 35.63 0.47
CA SER A 288 3.68 35.74 1.13
C SER A 288 4.71 34.86 0.42
N LEU A 289 5.82 35.47 0.02
CA LEU A 289 6.95 34.74 -0.57
C LEU A 289 7.62 33.91 0.53
N PRO A 290 7.78 32.62 0.32
CA PRO A 290 8.44 31.77 1.29
C PRO A 290 9.92 32.10 1.39
N LEU A 291 10.40 32.11 2.60
CA LEU A 291 11.79 32.38 2.94
C LEU A 291 12.57 31.06 2.98
N GLY A 292 13.85 31.10 2.64
CA GLY A 292 14.68 29.90 2.46
C GLY A 292 14.80 29.04 3.72
N VAL A 293 15.16 27.78 3.53
CA VAL A 293 15.50 26.84 4.62
C VAL A 293 16.73 27.33 5.36
N VAL A 294 16.65 27.42 6.69
CA VAL A 294 17.73 27.90 7.56
C VAL A 294 18.63 26.75 8.01
N GLU A 295 18.13 25.52 7.99
CA GLU A 295 18.89 24.33 8.43
C GLU A 295 19.95 23.92 7.41
N ASP A 296 21.12 23.49 7.90
CA ASP A 296 22.20 22.94 7.07
C ASP A 296 21.86 21.54 6.57
N VAL A 297 22.34 21.21 5.37
CA VAL A 297 22.06 19.93 4.72
C VAL A 297 22.57 18.74 5.53
N ASP A 298 23.70 18.86 6.20
CA ASP A 298 24.25 17.76 7.02
C ASP A 298 23.38 17.47 8.25
N THR A 299 22.77 18.49 8.84
CA THR A 299 21.80 18.35 9.94
C THR A 299 20.55 17.60 9.47
N LEU A 300 20.03 17.94 8.29
CA LEU A 300 18.86 17.26 7.71
C LEU A 300 19.18 15.80 7.36
N ILE A 301 20.37 15.53 6.82
CA ILE A 301 20.83 14.15 6.55
C ILE A 301 20.93 13.36 7.86
N ALA A 302 21.55 13.91 8.89
CA ALA A 302 21.68 13.23 10.18
C ALA A 302 20.31 12.93 10.81
N ARG A 303 19.33 13.83 10.64
CA ARG A 303 17.94 13.62 11.07
C ARG A 303 17.26 12.51 10.26
N ALA A 304 17.35 12.55 8.93
CA ALA A 304 16.77 11.54 8.05
C ALA A 304 17.28 10.13 8.36
N VAL A 305 18.57 9.95 8.54
CA VAL A 305 19.18 8.65 8.90
C VAL A 305 18.68 8.11 10.23
N ARG A 306 18.24 8.99 11.15
CA ARG A 306 17.70 8.62 12.45
C ARG A 306 16.21 8.40 12.44
N GLU A 307 15.44 9.22 11.73
CA GLU A 307 13.99 9.37 11.89
C GLU A 307 13.16 8.78 10.74
N ARG A 308 13.74 8.52 9.57
CA ARG A 308 12.99 7.98 8.41
C ARG A 308 12.44 6.58 8.66
N PRO A 309 11.13 6.38 8.53
CA PRO A 309 10.50 5.10 8.82
C PRO A 309 10.83 4.01 7.79
N ASP A 310 11.04 4.36 6.52
CA ASP A 310 11.43 3.42 5.46
C ASP A 310 12.83 2.83 5.71
N LEU A 311 13.79 3.63 6.20
CA LEU A 311 15.11 3.15 6.61
C LEU A 311 15.01 2.28 7.88
N ALA A 312 14.14 2.63 8.82
CA ALA A 312 13.87 1.83 10.00
C ALA A 312 13.27 0.46 9.62
N ALA A 313 12.39 0.40 8.60
CA ALA A 313 11.85 -0.85 8.05
C ALA A 313 12.96 -1.72 7.47
N GLN A 314 13.90 -1.16 6.70
CA GLN A 314 15.04 -1.90 6.14
C GLN A 314 15.96 -2.46 7.23
N ARG A 315 16.21 -1.69 8.30
CA ARG A 315 16.97 -2.16 9.47
C ARG A 315 16.25 -3.29 10.20
N ALA A 316 14.92 -3.23 10.32
CA ALA A 316 14.13 -4.32 10.91
C ALA A 316 14.16 -5.60 10.04
N GLN A 317 14.14 -5.47 8.71
CA GLN A 317 14.33 -6.61 7.79
C GLN A 317 15.72 -7.26 7.92
N LEU A 318 16.76 -6.48 8.19
CA LEU A 318 18.10 -7.01 8.52
C LEU A 318 18.05 -7.82 9.81
N GLU A 319 17.39 -7.32 10.86
CA GLU A 319 17.25 -8.07 12.13
C GLU A 319 16.43 -9.36 11.94
N GLN A 320 15.41 -9.33 11.07
CA GLN A 320 14.67 -10.54 10.67
C GLN A 320 15.61 -11.58 10.04
N ALA A 321 16.45 -11.17 9.09
CA ALA A 321 17.40 -12.06 8.44
C ALA A 321 18.45 -12.61 9.42
N ARG A 322 18.91 -11.82 10.39
CA ARG A 322 19.82 -12.26 11.46
C ARG A 322 19.15 -13.28 12.38
N ALA A 323 17.91 -13.08 12.76
CA ALA A 323 17.15 -14.04 13.56
C ALA A 323 17.00 -15.39 12.83
N ARG A 324 16.81 -15.37 11.51
CA ARG A 324 16.74 -16.57 10.67
C ARG A 324 18.04 -17.40 10.68
N VAL A 325 19.20 -16.73 10.81
CA VAL A 325 20.49 -17.45 10.99
C VAL A 325 20.46 -18.25 12.29
N SER A 326 19.92 -17.69 13.38
CA SER A 326 19.79 -18.40 14.66
C SER A 326 18.89 -19.63 14.55
N VAL A 327 17.77 -19.51 13.82
CA VAL A 327 16.89 -20.66 13.52
C VAL A 327 17.63 -21.73 12.73
N ALA A 328 18.35 -21.36 11.68
CA ALA A 328 19.11 -22.33 10.87
C ALA A 328 20.20 -23.03 11.68
N ARG A 329 20.87 -22.33 12.59
CA ARG A 329 21.90 -22.93 13.49
C ARG A 329 21.29 -23.91 14.48
N SER A 330 20.14 -23.60 15.06
CA SER A 330 19.48 -24.47 16.03
C SER A 330 19.03 -25.80 15.43
N GLN A 331 18.67 -25.82 14.15
CA GLN A 331 18.29 -27.06 13.44
C GLN A 331 19.41 -28.09 13.33
N ALA A 332 20.68 -27.71 13.53
CA ALA A 332 21.83 -28.58 13.59
C ALA A 332 22.15 -29.09 15.02
N LEU A 333 21.40 -28.59 16.01
CA LEU A 333 21.64 -28.88 17.44
C LEU A 333 20.56 -29.81 17.99
N PRO A 334 20.80 -30.45 19.17
CA PRO A 334 19.82 -31.33 19.78
C PRO A 334 18.51 -30.60 20.11
N SER A 335 17.38 -31.31 20.07
CA SER A 335 16.12 -30.84 20.61
C SER A 335 15.53 -31.84 21.60
N LEU A 336 14.92 -31.34 22.66
CA LEU A 336 14.25 -32.11 23.69
C LEU A 336 12.76 -31.81 23.68
N SER A 337 11.93 -32.82 23.49
CA SER A 337 10.48 -32.69 23.50
C SER A 337 9.85 -33.73 24.43
N VAL A 338 8.69 -33.37 25.00
CA VAL A 338 7.82 -34.28 25.72
C VAL A 338 6.54 -34.45 24.93
N GLY A 339 6.10 -35.67 24.81
CA GLY A 339 4.81 -35.99 24.18
C GLY A 339 4.04 -37.01 24.99
N GLY A 340 2.75 -37.07 24.78
CA GLY A 340 1.91 -38.10 25.37
C GLY A 340 0.62 -38.23 24.59
N ASN A 341 0.01 -39.39 24.67
CA ASN A 341 -1.30 -39.63 24.11
C ASN A 341 -2.18 -40.44 25.04
N VAL A 342 -3.45 -40.18 24.98
CA VAL A 342 -4.48 -41.00 25.61
C VAL A 342 -5.49 -41.31 24.52
N GLY A 343 -5.89 -42.56 24.40
CA GLY A 343 -6.82 -42.95 23.35
C GLY A 343 -7.59 -44.21 23.64
N GLU A 344 -8.61 -44.42 22.83
CA GLU A 344 -9.40 -45.61 22.81
C GLU A 344 -9.33 -46.23 21.41
N THR A 345 -9.21 -47.57 21.39
CA THR A 345 -9.23 -48.35 20.13
C THR A 345 -10.17 -49.52 20.27
N SER A 346 -11.08 -49.67 19.30
CA SER A 346 -11.90 -50.85 19.11
C SER A 346 -11.67 -51.42 17.72
N PHE A 347 -11.93 -52.72 17.55
CA PHE A 347 -11.86 -53.31 16.22
C PHE A 347 -13.17 -54.06 15.92
N TYR A 348 -13.56 -54.01 14.66
CA TYR A 348 -14.65 -54.84 14.14
C TYR A 348 -14.04 -56.04 13.45
N ASP A 349 -14.39 -57.26 13.95
CA ASP A 349 -13.97 -58.51 13.35
C ASP A 349 -14.97 -58.94 12.31
N THR A 350 -14.56 -59.06 11.06
CA THR A 350 -15.45 -59.46 9.96
C THR A 350 -15.85 -60.92 10.00
N LEU A 351 -15.09 -61.78 10.68
CA LEU A 351 -15.43 -63.19 10.87
C LEU A 351 -16.49 -63.40 11.93
N SER A 352 -16.33 -62.76 13.07
CA SER A 352 -17.31 -62.84 14.18
C SER A 352 -18.48 -61.85 14.02
N ARG A 353 -18.39 -60.91 13.06
CA ARG A 353 -19.36 -59.82 12.83
C ARG A 353 -19.65 -59.01 14.09
N SER A 354 -18.70 -58.85 14.95
CA SER A 354 -18.87 -58.18 16.25
C SER A 354 -17.77 -57.13 16.46
N PHE A 355 -18.11 -56.11 17.23
CA PHE A 355 -17.11 -55.17 17.76
C PHE A 355 -16.43 -55.81 18.95
N GLY A 356 -15.09 -55.73 18.95
CA GLY A 356 -14.30 -56.01 20.12
C GLY A 356 -14.48 -54.92 21.19
N PRO A 357 -14.10 -55.20 22.43
CA PRO A 357 -14.17 -54.21 23.51
C PRO A 357 -13.27 -53.02 23.21
N PHE A 358 -13.74 -51.83 23.62
CA PHE A 358 -12.89 -50.65 23.62
C PHE A 358 -11.73 -50.83 24.57
N ARG A 359 -10.49 -50.58 24.08
CA ARG A 359 -9.27 -50.68 24.86
C ARG A 359 -8.68 -49.28 25.02
N HIS A 360 -8.48 -48.91 26.26
CA HIS A 360 -7.78 -47.66 26.60
C HIS A 360 -6.30 -47.83 26.50
N SER A 361 -5.62 -46.84 25.96
CA SER A 361 -4.17 -46.77 25.88
C SER A 361 -3.69 -45.40 26.27
N TYR A 362 -2.58 -45.33 26.94
CA TYR A 362 -1.86 -44.09 27.21
C TYR A 362 -0.36 -44.27 27.03
N SER A 363 0.32 -43.21 26.61
CA SER A 363 1.76 -43.17 26.59
C SER A 363 2.27 -41.77 26.99
N ALA A 364 3.46 -41.74 27.58
CA ALA A 364 4.23 -40.55 27.81
C ALA A 364 5.65 -40.79 27.32
N THR A 365 6.19 -39.87 26.55
CA THR A 365 7.47 -40.02 25.89
C THR A 365 8.30 -38.76 26.04
N LEU A 366 9.53 -38.87 26.49
CA LEU A 366 10.55 -37.82 26.43
C LEU A 366 11.50 -38.17 25.29
N THR A 367 11.58 -37.29 24.30
CA THR A 367 12.38 -37.53 23.09
C THR A 367 13.50 -36.53 23.00
N LEU A 368 14.75 -37.03 22.99
CA LEU A 368 15.94 -36.27 22.62
C LEU A 368 16.26 -36.59 21.15
N SER A 369 16.19 -35.58 20.29
CA SER A 369 16.53 -35.73 18.87
C SER A 369 17.82 -34.99 18.56
N LEU A 370 18.83 -35.71 18.04
CA LEU A 370 20.09 -35.12 17.60
C LEU A 370 20.35 -35.56 16.15
N PRO A 371 20.33 -34.63 15.19
CA PRO A 371 20.68 -34.96 13.82
C PRO A 371 22.19 -35.13 13.69
N ILE A 372 22.66 -36.38 13.56
CA ILE A 372 24.11 -36.70 13.46
C ILE A 372 24.60 -36.42 12.03
N PHE A 373 23.85 -36.81 11.02
CA PHE A 373 24.21 -36.63 9.62
C PHE A 373 22.97 -36.45 8.76
N SER A 374 22.96 -35.37 7.99
CA SER A 374 21.86 -34.99 7.10
C SER A 374 22.34 -34.68 5.67
N GLY A 375 23.38 -35.39 5.21
CA GLY A 375 23.95 -35.15 3.89
C GLY A 375 24.56 -33.76 3.71
N GLY A 376 24.97 -33.09 4.78
CA GLY A 376 25.51 -31.72 4.74
C GLY A 376 24.46 -30.61 4.63
N SER A 377 23.17 -30.94 4.54
CA SER A 377 22.10 -29.94 4.31
C SER A 377 22.06 -28.82 5.37
N GLN A 378 22.24 -29.15 6.64
CA GLN A 378 22.25 -28.16 7.73
C GLN A 378 23.41 -27.17 7.61
N PHE A 379 24.60 -27.64 7.23
CA PHE A 379 25.74 -26.76 6.98
C PHE A 379 25.43 -25.74 5.87
N TYR A 380 24.87 -26.21 4.76
CA TYR A 380 24.51 -25.33 3.65
C TYR A 380 23.31 -24.41 3.98
N ASN A 381 22.36 -24.87 4.79
CA ASN A 381 21.26 -24.03 5.27
C ASN A 381 21.75 -22.86 6.14
N VAL A 382 22.70 -23.10 7.04
CA VAL A 382 23.34 -22.04 7.84
C VAL A 382 24.11 -21.09 6.94
N ARG A 383 24.85 -21.61 5.96
CA ARG A 383 25.57 -20.77 4.99
C ARG A 383 24.62 -19.92 4.16
N ALA A 384 23.52 -20.50 3.66
CA ALA A 384 22.50 -19.78 2.91
C ALA A 384 21.85 -18.67 3.75
N ALA A 385 21.46 -18.98 4.99
CA ALA A 385 20.90 -17.99 5.91
C ALA A 385 21.90 -16.87 6.24
N SER A 386 23.19 -17.21 6.45
CA SER A 386 24.23 -16.21 6.71
C SER A 386 24.47 -15.29 5.50
N ALA A 387 24.53 -15.84 4.29
CA ALA A 387 24.66 -15.07 3.07
C ALA A 387 23.43 -14.17 2.84
N ALA A 388 22.21 -14.65 3.15
CA ALA A 388 20.99 -13.85 3.09
C ALA A 388 21.02 -12.67 4.09
N ALA A 389 21.55 -12.90 5.31
CA ALA A 389 21.71 -11.83 6.29
C ALA A 389 22.78 -10.80 5.87
N GLU A 390 23.87 -11.25 5.24
CA GLU A 390 24.86 -10.33 4.65
C GLU A 390 24.26 -9.52 3.51
N ALA A 391 23.48 -10.15 2.62
CA ALA A 391 22.78 -9.44 1.54
C ALA A 391 21.80 -8.40 2.10
N ALA A 392 21.05 -8.72 3.17
CA ALA A 392 20.16 -7.77 3.85
C ALA A 392 20.95 -6.61 4.46
N ALA A 393 22.13 -6.85 5.04
CA ALA A 393 23.00 -5.80 5.56
C ALA A 393 23.47 -4.85 4.45
N ARG A 394 23.88 -5.38 3.30
CA ARG A 394 24.29 -4.56 2.15
C ARG A 394 23.14 -3.77 1.56
N ARG A 395 21.91 -4.36 1.52
CA ARG A 395 20.71 -3.61 1.10
C ARG A 395 20.39 -2.46 2.05
N ALA A 396 20.44 -2.68 3.35
CA ALA A 396 20.22 -1.61 4.33
C ALA A 396 21.25 -0.50 4.21
N GLN A 397 22.53 -0.84 4.00
CA GLN A 397 23.61 0.14 3.76
C GLN A 397 23.40 0.92 2.46
N GLY A 398 23.05 0.23 1.36
CA GLY A 398 22.75 0.88 0.08
C GLY A 398 21.52 1.80 0.17
N PHE A 399 20.50 1.39 0.92
CA PHE A 399 19.31 2.20 1.14
C PHE A 399 19.63 3.44 1.98
N GLU A 400 20.50 3.34 3.00
CA GLU A 400 20.98 4.49 3.76
C GLU A 400 21.71 5.50 2.87
N GLN A 401 22.57 5.04 1.94
CA GLN A 401 23.21 5.92 0.95
C GLN A 401 22.19 6.60 0.03
N GLN A 402 21.14 5.88 -0.37
CA GLN A 402 20.03 6.43 -1.15
C GLN A 402 19.28 7.52 -0.38
N VAL A 403 19.01 7.31 0.91
CA VAL A 403 18.39 8.31 1.80
C VAL A 403 19.24 9.58 1.86
N ILE A 404 20.53 9.45 2.07
CA ILE A 404 21.48 10.60 2.07
C ILE A 404 21.40 11.36 0.75
N TYR A 405 21.42 10.65 -0.38
CA TYR A 405 21.31 11.26 -1.71
C TYR A 405 19.96 11.97 -1.93
N GLN A 406 18.85 11.36 -1.49
CA GLN A 406 17.53 11.98 -1.61
C GLN A 406 17.43 13.30 -0.85
N VAL A 407 17.89 13.34 0.40
CA VAL A 407 17.91 14.58 1.21
C VAL A 407 18.78 15.64 0.54
N PHE A 408 19.97 15.26 0.11
CA PHE A 408 20.89 16.16 -0.59
C PHE A 408 20.23 16.75 -1.85
N ASN A 409 19.64 15.91 -2.68
CA ASN A 409 18.97 16.33 -3.90
C ASN A 409 17.77 17.25 -3.61
N ALA A 410 16.91 16.88 -2.67
CA ALA A 410 15.75 17.67 -2.28
C ALA A 410 16.14 19.04 -1.70
N TYR A 411 17.22 19.10 -0.91
CA TYR A 411 17.74 20.35 -0.37
C TYR A 411 18.16 21.33 -1.48
N TYR A 412 18.96 20.87 -2.43
CA TYR A 412 19.41 21.73 -3.53
C TYR A 412 18.30 22.03 -4.52
N ALA A 413 17.33 21.13 -4.71
CA ALA A 413 16.13 21.39 -5.49
C ALA A 413 15.29 22.52 -4.88
N LEU A 414 15.06 22.48 -3.56
CA LEU A 414 14.34 23.56 -2.86
C LEU A 414 15.11 24.88 -2.90
N ARG A 415 16.42 24.85 -2.72
CA ARG A 415 17.27 26.05 -2.85
C ARG A 415 17.17 26.67 -4.26
N THR A 416 17.19 25.84 -5.30
CA THR A 416 17.01 26.28 -6.69
C THR A 416 15.60 26.83 -6.91
N ALA A 417 14.56 26.13 -6.45
CA ALA A 417 13.18 26.60 -6.55
C ALA A 417 12.97 27.94 -5.83
N THR A 418 13.61 28.14 -4.68
CA THR A 418 13.57 29.42 -3.95
C THR A 418 14.16 30.56 -4.80
N GLN A 419 15.27 30.31 -5.49
CA GLN A 419 15.88 31.33 -6.38
C GLN A 419 14.99 31.56 -7.61
N GLN A 420 14.38 30.51 -8.18
CA GLN A 420 13.47 30.62 -9.31
C GLN A 420 12.24 31.48 -8.97
N VAL A 421 11.67 31.32 -7.77
CA VAL A 421 10.56 32.19 -7.32
C VAL A 421 10.96 33.66 -7.32
N ARG A 422 12.14 34.01 -6.78
CA ARG A 422 12.65 35.40 -6.76
C ARG A 422 12.87 35.92 -8.18
N THR A 423 13.62 35.19 -9.00
CA THR A 423 13.93 35.60 -10.36
C THR A 423 12.68 35.70 -11.26
N SER A 424 11.70 34.79 -11.08
CA SER A 424 10.44 34.86 -11.84
C SER A 424 9.55 36.04 -11.41
N ALA A 425 9.61 36.45 -10.14
CA ALA A 425 8.94 37.66 -9.69
C ALA A 425 9.55 38.93 -10.32
N ASP A 426 10.87 39.02 -10.39
CA ASP A 426 11.61 40.12 -11.08
C ASP A 426 11.29 40.13 -12.58
N LEU A 427 11.24 38.93 -13.21
CA LEU A 427 10.86 38.78 -14.61
C LEU A 427 9.43 39.27 -14.84
N LEU A 428 8.48 38.89 -13.99
CA LEU A 428 7.08 39.33 -14.09
C LEU A 428 6.95 40.85 -13.94
N ALA A 429 7.63 41.44 -12.97
CA ALA A 429 7.64 42.90 -12.77
C ALA A 429 8.17 43.62 -14.00
N SER A 430 9.30 43.19 -14.54
CA SER A 430 9.95 43.77 -15.73
C SER A 430 9.09 43.60 -16.98
N ALA A 431 8.49 42.42 -17.19
CA ALA A 431 7.61 42.15 -18.32
C ALA A 431 6.30 42.98 -18.24
N THR A 432 5.76 43.17 -17.03
CA THR A 432 4.60 44.05 -16.82
C THR A 432 4.92 45.50 -17.18
N GLN A 433 6.06 46.02 -16.75
CA GLN A 433 6.47 47.37 -17.13
C GLN A 433 6.73 47.51 -18.64
N SER A 434 7.39 46.52 -19.24
CA SER A 434 7.66 46.51 -20.69
C SER A 434 6.36 46.54 -21.50
N GLU A 435 5.37 45.74 -21.13
CA GLU A 435 4.06 45.73 -21.78
C GLU A 435 3.35 47.07 -21.65
N GLN A 436 3.32 47.65 -20.45
CA GLN A 436 2.69 48.96 -20.23
C GLN A 436 3.34 50.08 -21.10
N VAL A 437 4.68 50.08 -21.21
CA VAL A 437 5.39 51.01 -22.07
C VAL A 437 5.08 50.77 -23.56
N ALA A 438 5.11 49.51 -24.00
CA ALA A 438 4.82 49.14 -25.39
C ALA A 438 3.38 49.52 -25.77
N LEU A 439 2.41 49.25 -24.88
CA LEU A 439 1.00 49.64 -25.06
C LEU A 439 0.83 51.16 -25.13
N GLY A 440 1.50 51.90 -24.24
CA GLY A 440 1.48 53.35 -24.25
C GLY A 440 2.05 53.96 -25.55
N ARG A 441 3.20 53.46 -26.02
CA ARG A 441 3.80 53.88 -27.28
C ARG A 441 2.95 53.52 -28.50
N TYR A 442 2.35 52.33 -28.52
CA TYR A 442 1.44 51.91 -29.59
C TYR A 442 0.19 52.82 -29.67
N LYS A 443 -0.43 53.11 -28.51
CA LYS A 443 -1.60 54.00 -28.42
C LYS A 443 -1.25 55.45 -28.89
N ALA A 444 -0.05 55.93 -28.60
CA ALA A 444 0.44 57.25 -29.05
C ALA A 444 0.93 57.26 -30.51
N GLY A 445 0.90 56.11 -31.22
CA GLY A 445 1.39 56.03 -32.61
C GLY A 445 2.94 56.07 -32.71
N ALA A 446 3.68 55.97 -31.60
CA ALA A 446 5.12 55.98 -31.52
C ALA A 446 5.79 54.60 -31.39
N GLY A 447 5.02 53.52 -31.46
CA GLY A 447 5.49 52.12 -31.40
C GLY A 447 4.79 51.23 -32.43
N SER A 448 5.44 50.16 -32.81
CA SER A 448 4.86 49.15 -33.75
C SER A 448 3.93 48.19 -33.02
N LEU A 449 2.96 47.59 -33.73
CA LEU A 449 2.15 46.48 -33.22
C LEU A 449 3.01 45.28 -32.82
N LEU A 450 4.06 44.99 -33.56
CA LEU A 450 4.98 43.88 -33.31
C LEU A 450 5.68 44.03 -31.93
N ASP A 451 6.10 45.27 -31.56
CA ASP A 451 6.69 45.53 -30.25
C ASP A 451 5.68 45.23 -29.12
N LEU A 452 4.40 45.64 -29.30
CA LEU A 452 3.35 45.37 -28.35
C LEU A 452 3.07 43.87 -28.21
N LEU A 453 2.86 43.16 -29.32
CA LEU A 453 2.64 41.71 -29.30
C LEU A 453 3.80 40.95 -28.66
N THR A 454 5.05 41.38 -28.93
CA THR A 454 6.24 40.77 -28.30
C THR A 454 6.23 40.98 -26.78
N ALA A 455 5.89 42.19 -26.33
CA ALA A 455 5.83 42.50 -24.90
C ALA A 455 4.66 41.74 -24.21
N GLN A 456 3.52 41.61 -24.87
CA GLN A 456 2.38 40.82 -24.35
C GLN A 456 2.69 39.34 -24.26
N ALA A 457 3.34 38.74 -25.26
CA ALA A 457 3.79 37.36 -25.22
C ALA A 457 4.79 37.12 -24.10
N ALA A 458 5.73 38.06 -23.89
CA ALA A 458 6.68 38.02 -22.79
C ALA A 458 5.98 38.09 -21.42
N LEU A 459 4.96 38.97 -21.27
CA LEU A 459 4.18 39.08 -20.04
C LEU A 459 3.36 37.81 -19.76
N ALA A 460 2.71 37.23 -20.77
CA ALA A 460 1.97 35.98 -20.62
C ALA A 460 2.89 34.83 -20.18
N SER A 461 4.08 34.74 -20.78
CA SER A 461 5.10 33.76 -20.39
C SER A 461 5.63 34.00 -18.97
N ALA A 462 5.90 35.25 -18.59
CA ALA A 462 6.37 35.61 -17.25
C ALA A 462 5.31 35.29 -16.17
N ARG A 463 4.02 35.57 -16.45
CA ARG A 463 2.91 35.17 -15.55
C ARG A 463 2.87 33.66 -15.33
N ALA A 464 2.96 32.87 -16.40
CA ALA A 464 2.98 31.41 -16.31
C ALA A 464 4.19 30.88 -15.53
N GLN A 465 5.40 31.45 -15.80
CA GLN A 465 6.62 31.08 -15.11
C GLN A 465 6.58 31.41 -13.61
N ALA A 466 6.05 32.59 -13.23
CA ALA A 466 5.92 32.98 -11.83
C ALA A 466 4.95 32.08 -11.06
N ILE A 467 3.83 31.69 -11.67
CA ILE A 467 2.89 30.73 -11.11
C ILE A 467 3.57 29.38 -10.96
N GLY A 468 4.19 28.87 -12.02
CA GLY A 468 4.86 27.57 -12.00
C GLY A 468 6.00 27.49 -10.96
N ALA A 469 6.85 28.52 -10.90
CA ALA A 469 7.94 28.58 -9.92
C ALA A 469 7.41 28.54 -8.47
N ARG A 470 6.32 29.26 -8.18
CA ARG A 470 5.73 29.28 -6.85
C ARG A 470 5.19 27.91 -6.41
N PHE A 471 4.42 27.24 -7.25
CA PHE A 471 3.87 25.92 -6.89
C PHE A 471 4.93 24.83 -6.90
N SER A 472 5.91 24.89 -7.79
CA SER A 472 7.09 24.00 -7.76
C SER A 472 7.90 24.16 -6.46
N TRP A 473 7.95 25.38 -5.90
CA TRP A 473 8.60 25.60 -4.61
C TRP A 473 7.83 24.90 -3.45
N TYR A 474 6.49 24.94 -3.41
CA TYR A 474 5.73 24.22 -2.41
C TYR A 474 5.93 22.71 -2.51
N ILE A 475 5.97 22.17 -3.74
CA ILE A 475 6.25 20.76 -3.97
C ILE A 475 7.65 20.38 -3.51
N ALA A 476 8.66 21.20 -3.83
CA ALA A 476 10.04 20.97 -3.40
C ALA A 476 10.19 21.04 -1.87
N LEU A 477 9.42 21.90 -1.19
CA LEU A 477 9.37 21.98 0.26
C LEU A 477 8.78 20.70 0.88
N ALA A 478 7.65 20.24 0.36
CA ALA A 478 7.02 18.99 0.78
C ALA A 478 7.95 17.78 0.57
N GLN A 479 8.63 17.74 -0.58
CA GLN A 479 9.62 16.70 -0.89
C GLN A 479 10.78 16.69 0.10
N LEU A 480 11.35 17.87 0.43
CA LEU A 480 12.42 17.95 1.42
C LEU A 480 11.95 17.52 2.80
N ALA A 481 10.74 17.93 3.22
CA ALA A 481 10.17 17.53 4.50
C ALA A 481 9.99 16.01 4.59
N HIS A 482 9.51 15.38 3.52
CA HIS A 482 9.41 13.93 3.40
C HIS A 482 10.78 13.25 3.48
N ASP A 483 11.74 13.70 2.65
CA ASP A 483 13.05 13.06 2.54
C ASP A 483 13.90 13.25 3.80
N ALA A 484 13.69 14.33 4.54
CA ALA A 484 14.28 14.56 5.87
C ALA A 484 13.56 13.78 7.00
N GLY A 485 12.44 13.11 6.70
CA GLY A 485 11.68 12.33 7.68
C GLY A 485 10.84 13.16 8.67
N ILE A 486 10.60 14.44 8.35
CA ILE A 486 9.91 15.41 9.23
C ILE A 486 8.52 15.79 8.73
N LEU A 487 8.03 15.14 7.68
CA LEU A 487 6.69 15.39 7.16
C LEU A 487 5.65 14.96 8.20
N GLY A 488 4.95 15.94 8.78
CA GLY A 488 3.87 15.70 9.75
C GLY A 488 2.61 15.16 9.07
N LEU A 489 1.82 14.40 9.82
CA LEU A 489 0.53 13.88 9.32
C LEU A 489 -0.57 14.95 9.25
N ASP A 490 -0.32 16.13 9.76
CA ASP A 490 -1.20 17.31 9.75
C ASP A 490 -0.86 18.32 8.64
N GLY A 491 0.12 17.98 7.77
CA GLY A 491 0.62 18.89 6.71
C GLY A 491 1.36 20.11 7.24
N ALA A 492 1.60 20.19 8.54
CA ALA A 492 2.47 21.18 9.14
C ALA A 492 3.92 20.70 8.97
N SER A 493 4.65 21.23 8.01
CA SER A 493 6.10 21.03 7.94
C SER A 493 6.76 21.77 9.12
N PRO A 494 7.42 21.06 10.05
CA PRO A 494 8.13 21.69 11.17
C PRO A 494 9.46 22.33 10.73
N LEU A 495 9.70 22.47 9.44
CA LEU A 495 10.79 23.28 8.94
C LEU A 495 10.58 24.71 9.42
N HIS A 496 11.40 25.16 10.36
CA HIS A 496 11.41 26.54 10.82
C HIS A 496 11.82 27.45 9.68
N ILE A 497 10.84 27.88 8.88
CA ILE A 497 10.98 28.91 7.87
C ILE A 497 11.00 30.23 8.62
N LYS A 498 12.18 30.71 9.01
CA LYS A 498 12.31 32.07 9.55
C LYS A 498 12.08 33.05 8.40
N ALA A 499 11.10 33.94 8.61
CA ALA A 499 10.99 35.15 7.82
C ALA A 499 12.25 35.99 8.04
N ASP A 500 13.07 36.15 6.99
CA ASP A 500 14.18 37.11 7.04
C ASP A 500 13.61 38.53 6.92
N THR A 501 13.35 39.17 8.05
CA THR A 501 12.85 40.54 8.13
C THR A 501 13.99 41.56 7.95
N THR A 502 15.20 41.16 7.59
CA THR A 502 16.38 42.05 7.56
C THR A 502 16.64 42.74 6.21
N GLY A 503 15.77 42.59 5.20
CA GLY A 503 15.99 43.11 3.83
C GLY A 503 15.14 44.30 3.38
N LEU A 504 14.24 44.87 4.20
CA LEU A 504 13.31 45.95 3.77
C LEU A 504 13.63 47.36 4.32
N ASN A 505 14.87 47.58 4.84
CA ASN A 505 15.36 48.92 5.14
C ASN A 505 16.75 49.15 4.50
N LYS A 506 16.81 49.40 3.22
CA LYS A 506 17.79 50.24 2.55
C LYS A 506 17.27 50.68 1.20
#